data_db2096a1cedfdb504cc4ce476eedc577
#
_entry.id   db2096a1cedfdb504cc4ce476eedc577
#
_cell.length_a   1.000
_cell.length_b   1.000
_cell.length_c   1.000
_cell.angle_alpha   90.00
_cell.angle_beta   90.00
_cell.angle_gamma   90.00
#
_symmetry.space_group_name_H-M   'P 1'
#
loop_
_entity.id
_entity.type
_entity.pdbx_description
1 polymer ?
#
loop_
_entity_poly.entity_id
_entity_poly.type
_entity_poly.pdbx_seq_one_letter_code
_entity_poly.pdbx_strand_id
1 'polypeptide(L)'
;MKQFTYILITLLSFANAFASDSLQVRAEKCYTSKNYKGTIEAYNSYIKQGYTSYKLYYNIGNAYYKNNEIGKAIYNYELAHKLNPNNEDVKNNLRIANQKTVDKIESKENFFLGAIKSGLVN
;
A
#
# COMPACT_ATOMS: atom_id res chain seq x y z
N MET A 1 -4.20 14.57 43.67
CA MET A 1 -3.39 14.79 42.44
C MET A 1 -3.11 13.53 41.66
N LYS A 2 -2.76 12.39 42.26
CA LYS A 2 -2.54 11.11 41.53
C LYS A 2 -3.78 10.59 40.81
N GLN A 3 -4.96 10.82 41.33
CA GLN A 3 -6.24 10.41 40.71
C GLN A 3 -6.52 11.20 39.39
N PHE A 4 -6.19 12.46 39.32
CA PHE A 4 -6.37 13.29 38.13
C PHE A 4 -5.41 12.89 36.97
N THR A 5 -4.21 12.45 37.30
CA THR A 5 -3.25 11.98 36.33
C THR A 5 -3.70 10.65 35.65
N TYR A 6 -4.31 9.73 36.40
CA TYR A 6 -4.86 8.48 35.83
C TYR A 6 -6.07 8.74 34.93
N ILE A 7 -6.95 9.69 35.30
CA ILE A 7 -8.10 10.07 34.46
C ILE A 7 -7.62 10.72 33.16
N LEU A 8 -6.59 11.55 33.20
CA LEU A 8 -6.02 12.19 32.00
C LEU A 8 -5.35 11.18 31.07
N ILE A 9 -4.63 10.20 31.61
CA ILE A 9 -3.98 9.13 30.84
C ILE A 9 -5.03 8.22 30.18
N THR A 10 -6.12 7.89 30.87
CA THR A 10 -7.21 7.07 30.30
C THR A 10 -7.97 7.81 29.20
N LEU A 11 -8.23 9.10 29.37
CA LEU A 11 -8.85 9.93 28.34
C LEU A 11 -7.99 10.07 27.07
N LEU A 12 -6.67 10.19 27.23
CA LEU A 12 -5.74 10.23 26.09
C LEU A 12 -5.70 8.91 25.33
N SER A 13 -5.82 7.78 26.03
CA SER A 13 -5.85 6.43 25.42
C SER A 13 -7.14 6.21 24.61
N PHE A 14 -8.27 6.69 25.10
CA PHE A 14 -9.54 6.61 24.37
C PHE A 14 -9.55 7.45 23.10
N ALA A 15 -8.96 8.66 23.12
CA ALA A 15 -8.90 9.52 21.95
C ALA A 15 -8.13 8.88 20.76
N ASN A 16 -7.06 8.15 21.05
CA ASN A 16 -6.29 7.45 20.03
C ASN A 16 -7.05 6.26 19.42
N ALA A 17 -7.87 5.54 20.19
CA ALA A 17 -8.67 4.44 19.69
C ALA A 17 -9.73 4.91 18.68
N PHE A 18 -10.43 6.00 18.98
CA PHE A 18 -11.43 6.59 18.06
C PHE A 18 -10.80 7.15 16.78
N ALA A 19 -9.61 7.73 16.84
CA ALA A 19 -8.91 8.23 15.67
C ALA A 19 -8.47 7.09 14.73
N SER A 20 -8.06 5.96 15.30
CA SER A 20 -7.67 4.76 14.55
C SER A 20 -8.86 4.19 13.77
N ASP A 21 -9.98 3.94 14.41
CA ASP A 21 -11.17 3.39 13.76
C ASP A 21 -11.67 4.29 12.61
N SER A 22 -11.61 5.62 12.78
CA SER A 22 -12.04 6.57 11.76
C SER A 22 -11.16 6.55 10.50
N LEU A 23 -9.85 6.35 10.64
CA LEU A 23 -8.92 6.25 9.51
C LEU A 23 -9.11 4.94 8.74
N GLN A 24 -9.36 3.83 9.41
CA GLN A 24 -9.62 2.55 8.76
C GLN A 24 -10.91 2.62 7.93
N VAL A 25 -11.99 3.10 8.51
CA VAL A 25 -13.26 3.30 7.81
C VAL A 25 -13.10 4.23 6.61
N ARG A 26 -12.31 5.30 6.75
CA ARG A 26 -11.99 6.21 5.66
C ARG A 26 -11.22 5.52 4.54
N ALA A 27 -10.21 4.72 4.88
CA ALA A 27 -9.42 3.98 3.91
C ALA A 27 -10.27 2.98 3.12
N GLU A 28 -11.12 2.21 3.79
CA GLU A 28 -12.03 1.25 3.17
C GLU A 28 -13.05 1.94 2.26
N LYS A 29 -13.63 3.04 2.70
CA LYS A 29 -14.56 3.84 1.88
C LYS A 29 -13.88 4.40 0.64
N CYS A 30 -12.67 4.91 0.76
CA CYS A 30 -11.88 5.37 -0.38
C CYS A 30 -11.57 4.23 -1.34
N TYR A 31 -11.21 3.05 -0.83
CA TYR A 31 -10.89 1.89 -1.65
C TYR A 31 -12.11 1.40 -2.44
N THR A 32 -13.25 1.25 -1.79
CA THR A 32 -14.51 0.81 -2.43
C THR A 32 -15.03 1.81 -3.47
N SER A 33 -14.81 3.10 -3.25
CA SER A 33 -15.12 4.16 -4.24
C SER A 33 -14.05 4.36 -5.31
N LYS A 34 -13.03 3.47 -5.37
CA LYS A 34 -11.88 3.53 -6.29
C LYS A 34 -11.01 4.79 -6.14
N ASN A 35 -11.13 5.50 -5.04
CA ASN A 35 -10.24 6.60 -4.68
C ASN A 35 -8.97 6.03 -4.01
N TYR A 36 -8.12 5.39 -4.82
CA TYR A 36 -6.92 4.71 -4.31
C TYR A 36 -5.90 5.67 -3.69
N LYS A 37 -5.82 6.91 -4.17
CA LYS A 37 -4.98 7.95 -3.55
C LYS A 37 -5.44 8.27 -2.14
N GLY A 38 -6.74 8.47 -1.93
CA GLY A 38 -7.31 8.67 -0.60
C GLY A 38 -7.10 7.49 0.35
N THR A 39 -7.15 6.25 -0.19
CA THR A 39 -6.82 5.04 0.57
C THR A 39 -5.37 5.06 1.04
N ILE A 40 -4.43 5.38 0.14
CA ILE A 40 -3.00 5.45 0.44
C ILE A 40 -2.71 6.54 1.50
N GLU A 41 -3.32 7.71 1.37
CA GLU A 41 -3.18 8.80 2.34
C GLU A 41 -3.69 8.41 3.72
N ALA A 42 -4.86 7.76 3.80
CA ALA A 42 -5.43 7.30 5.06
C ALA A 42 -4.53 6.27 5.74
N TYR A 43 -4.04 5.25 5.02
CA TYR A 43 -3.14 4.25 5.58
C TYR A 43 -1.75 4.82 5.92
N ASN A 44 -1.21 5.75 5.14
CA ASN A 44 0.03 6.43 5.48
C ASN A 44 -0.09 7.26 6.76
N SER A 45 -1.29 7.77 7.08
CA SER A 45 -1.54 8.44 8.36
C SER A 45 -1.41 7.48 9.55
N TYR A 46 -1.74 6.19 9.39
CA TYR A 46 -1.47 5.17 10.40
C TYR A 46 0.03 4.98 10.63
N ILE A 47 0.80 4.88 9.55
CA ILE A 47 2.26 4.74 9.64
C ILE A 47 2.87 5.93 10.37
N LYS A 48 2.43 7.15 10.08
CA LYS A 48 2.88 8.37 10.76
C LYS A 48 2.55 8.38 12.26
N GLN A 49 1.47 7.69 12.67
CA GLN A 49 1.09 7.51 14.07
C GLN A 49 1.86 6.37 14.76
N GLY A 50 2.76 5.70 14.06
CA GLY A 50 3.59 4.61 14.58
C GLY A 50 2.96 3.22 14.47
N TYR A 51 1.80 3.08 13.82
CA TYR A 51 1.21 1.77 13.56
C TYR A 51 1.94 1.06 12.42
N THR A 52 2.24 -0.21 12.62
CA THR A 52 2.87 -1.04 11.61
C THR A 52 2.32 -2.46 11.67
N SER A 53 1.93 -3.03 10.53
CA SER A 53 1.51 -4.42 10.41
C SER A 53 1.62 -4.87 8.96
N TYR A 54 1.71 -6.19 8.73
CA TYR A 54 1.71 -6.72 7.37
C TYR A 54 0.42 -6.36 6.61
N LYS A 55 -0.73 -6.36 7.28
CA LYS A 55 -2.03 -5.99 6.68
C LYS A 55 -2.04 -4.55 6.19
N LEU A 56 -1.44 -3.63 6.94
CA LEU A 56 -1.35 -2.23 6.57
C LEU A 56 -0.56 -2.07 5.27
N TYR A 57 0.63 -2.63 5.19
CA TYR A 57 1.45 -2.57 3.97
C TYR A 57 0.82 -3.35 2.81
N TYR A 58 0.18 -4.49 3.07
CA TYR A 58 -0.57 -5.23 2.06
C TYR A 58 -1.69 -4.40 1.43
N ASN A 59 -2.47 -3.71 2.24
CA ASN A 59 -3.56 -2.86 1.76
C ASN A 59 -3.06 -1.62 1.00
N ILE A 60 -1.96 -1.03 1.44
CA ILE A 60 -1.29 0.05 0.69
C ILE A 60 -0.78 -0.47 -0.66
N GLY A 61 -0.18 -1.64 -0.68
CA GLY A 61 0.26 -2.32 -1.90
C GLY A 61 -0.89 -2.56 -2.88
N ASN A 62 -2.04 -3.04 -2.38
CA ASN A 62 -3.25 -3.23 -3.18
C ASN A 62 -3.74 -1.90 -3.79
N ALA A 63 -3.75 -0.82 -3.01
CA ALA A 63 -4.16 0.49 -3.50
C ALA A 63 -3.21 1.03 -4.59
N TYR A 64 -1.90 0.91 -4.40
CA TYR A 64 -0.92 1.26 -5.44
C TYR A 64 -1.06 0.41 -6.70
N TYR A 65 -1.28 -0.90 -6.55
CA TYR A 65 -1.50 -1.79 -7.68
C TYR A 65 -2.72 -1.38 -8.50
N LYS A 66 -3.85 -1.10 -7.84
CA LYS A 66 -5.08 -0.62 -8.48
C LYS A 66 -4.91 0.75 -9.12
N ASN A 67 -4.05 1.59 -8.56
CA ASN A 67 -3.70 2.89 -9.13
C ASN A 67 -2.65 2.81 -10.25
N ASN A 68 -2.27 1.59 -10.66
CA ASN A 68 -1.25 1.29 -11.69
C ASN A 68 0.18 1.78 -11.34
N GLU A 69 0.45 1.99 -10.06
CA GLU A 69 1.79 2.34 -9.54
C GLU A 69 2.52 1.07 -9.08
N ILE A 70 2.84 0.18 -10.04
CA ILE A 70 3.27 -1.19 -9.77
C ILE A 70 4.55 -1.26 -8.93
N GLY A 71 5.55 -0.41 -9.19
CA GLY A 71 6.78 -0.39 -8.40
C GLY A 71 6.54 -0.08 -6.91
N LYS A 72 5.64 0.84 -6.60
CA LYS A 72 5.25 1.16 -5.21
C LYS A 72 4.42 0.04 -4.59
N ALA A 73 3.60 -0.66 -5.38
CA ALA A 73 2.88 -1.84 -4.92
C ALA A 73 3.86 -2.95 -4.50
N ILE A 74 4.85 -3.26 -5.33
CA ILE A 74 5.90 -4.25 -5.04
C ILE A 74 6.61 -3.88 -3.73
N TYR A 75 7.05 -2.64 -3.58
CA TYR A 75 7.71 -2.18 -2.36
C TYR A 75 6.87 -2.43 -1.10
N ASN A 76 5.59 -2.12 -1.12
CA ASN A 76 4.71 -2.34 0.02
C ASN A 76 4.41 -3.82 0.26
N TYR A 77 4.27 -4.63 -0.79
CA TYR A 77 4.13 -6.08 -0.63
C TYR A 77 5.41 -6.73 -0.05
N GLU A 78 6.59 -6.25 -0.40
CA GLU A 78 7.84 -6.70 0.21
C GLU A 78 7.92 -6.37 1.70
N LEU A 79 7.48 -5.17 2.12
CA LEU A 79 7.36 -4.82 3.53
C LEU A 79 6.37 -5.72 4.26
N ALA A 80 5.21 -5.99 3.64
CA ALA A 80 4.22 -6.92 4.19
C ALA A 80 4.78 -8.34 4.30
N HIS A 81 5.50 -8.82 3.29
CA HIS A 81 6.13 -10.13 3.28
C HIS A 81 7.20 -10.25 4.37
N LYS A 82 8.01 -9.22 4.58
CA LYS A 82 9.01 -9.19 5.65
C LYS A 82 8.39 -9.32 7.04
N LEU A 83 7.21 -8.75 7.26
CA LEU A 83 6.49 -8.83 8.53
C LEU A 83 5.70 -10.14 8.70
N ASN A 84 5.24 -10.75 7.63
CA ASN A 84 4.57 -12.05 7.64
C ASN A 84 4.96 -12.89 6.40
N PRO A 85 6.11 -13.59 6.47
CA PRO A 85 6.64 -14.32 5.30
C PRO A 85 5.76 -15.49 4.82
N ASN A 86 4.89 -16.00 5.68
CA ASN A 86 4.06 -17.17 5.39
C ASN A 86 2.66 -16.81 4.84
N ASN A 87 2.36 -15.51 4.69
CA ASN A 87 1.06 -15.10 4.18
C ASN A 87 0.98 -15.32 2.67
N GLU A 88 0.07 -16.20 2.25
CA GLU A 88 -0.08 -16.61 0.84
C GLU A 88 -0.63 -15.49 -0.04
N ASP A 89 -1.53 -14.64 0.49
CA ASP A 89 -2.09 -13.51 -0.29
C ASP A 89 -1.01 -12.49 -0.63
N VAL A 90 -0.14 -12.19 0.34
CA VAL A 90 1.00 -11.28 0.14
C VAL A 90 1.95 -11.85 -0.91
N LYS A 91 2.33 -13.13 -0.79
CA LYS A 91 3.21 -13.82 -1.76
C LYS A 91 2.62 -13.81 -3.17
N ASN A 92 1.35 -14.13 -3.28
CA ASN A 92 0.65 -14.17 -4.56
C ASN A 92 0.58 -12.79 -5.22
N ASN A 93 0.19 -11.76 -4.47
CA ASN A 93 0.10 -10.40 -5.00
C ASN A 93 1.47 -9.84 -5.40
N LEU A 94 2.51 -10.15 -4.62
CA LEU A 94 3.89 -9.80 -4.95
C LEU A 94 4.33 -10.45 -6.27
N ARG A 95 4.05 -11.76 -6.45
CA ARG A 95 4.34 -12.49 -7.69
C ARG A 95 3.62 -11.86 -8.90
N ILE A 96 2.32 -11.57 -8.76
CA ILE A 96 1.51 -10.95 -9.82
C ILE A 96 2.06 -9.56 -10.20
N ALA A 97 2.41 -8.76 -9.21
CA ALA A 97 2.96 -7.42 -9.44
C ALA A 97 4.32 -7.48 -10.15
N ASN A 98 5.19 -8.42 -9.76
CA ASN A 98 6.47 -8.64 -10.43
C ASN A 98 6.29 -9.08 -11.90
N GLN A 99 5.39 -10.03 -12.19
CA GLN A 99 5.08 -10.44 -13.55
C GLN A 99 4.63 -9.27 -14.41
N LYS A 100 3.73 -8.43 -13.90
CA LYS A 100 3.25 -7.25 -14.65
C LYS A 100 4.38 -6.26 -14.96
N THR A 101 5.42 -6.20 -14.16
CA THR A 101 6.60 -5.36 -14.43
C THR A 101 7.45 -5.94 -15.55
N VAL A 102 7.68 -7.26 -15.55
CA VAL A 102 8.44 -7.96 -16.60
C VAL A 102 7.74 -7.81 -17.94
N ASP A 103 6.44 -8.09 -18.02
CA ASP A 103 5.64 -7.96 -19.24
C ASP A 103 5.71 -6.55 -19.83
N LYS A 104 5.70 -5.53 -18.97
CA LYS A 104 5.82 -4.13 -19.39
C LYS A 104 7.19 -3.79 -19.95
N ILE A 105 8.25 -4.38 -19.43
CA ILE A 105 9.63 -4.19 -19.93
C ILE A 105 9.76 -4.87 -21.31
N GLU A 106 9.35 -6.13 -21.43
CA GLU A 106 9.41 -6.88 -22.68
C GLU A 106 8.60 -6.20 -23.80
N SER A 107 7.42 -5.70 -23.51
CA SER A 107 6.60 -4.99 -24.49
C SER A 107 7.27 -3.71 -25.00
N LYS A 108 7.95 -2.96 -24.13
CA LYS A 108 8.72 -1.77 -24.52
C LYS A 108 9.93 -2.13 -25.37
N GLU A 109 10.65 -3.16 -24.98
CA GLU A 109 11.81 -3.65 -25.73
C GLU A 109 11.42 -4.09 -27.15
N ASN A 110 10.37 -4.89 -27.28
CA ASN A 110 9.82 -5.32 -28.56
C ASN A 110 9.36 -4.16 -29.44
N PHE A 111 8.72 -3.14 -28.84
CA PHE A 111 8.34 -1.92 -29.55
C PHE A 111 9.57 -1.16 -30.08
N PHE A 112 10.59 -1.02 -29.26
CA PHE A 112 11.83 -0.30 -29.62
C PHE A 112 12.59 -1.05 -30.72
N LEU A 113 12.71 -2.37 -30.62
CA LEU A 113 13.33 -3.22 -31.65
C LEU A 113 12.54 -3.16 -32.97
N GLY A 114 11.21 -3.14 -32.91
CA GLY A 114 10.34 -2.97 -34.07
C GLY A 114 10.53 -1.60 -34.74
N ALA A 115 10.64 -0.53 -33.96
CA ALA A 115 10.88 0.82 -34.45
C ALA A 115 12.26 0.96 -35.15
N ILE A 116 13.29 0.33 -34.58
CA ILE A 116 14.63 0.30 -35.20
C ILE A 116 14.58 -0.47 -36.53
N LYS A 117 13.93 -1.65 -36.58
CA LYS A 117 13.78 -2.46 -37.82
C LYS A 117 13.01 -1.73 -38.91
N SER A 118 12.03 -0.93 -38.56
CA SER A 118 11.22 -0.13 -39.50
C SER A 118 11.91 1.16 -39.99
N GLY A 119 13.11 1.49 -39.48
CA GLY A 119 13.83 2.70 -39.80
C GLY A 119 13.20 3.99 -39.27
N LEU A 120 12.30 3.91 -38.30
CA LEU A 120 11.63 5.04 -37.66
C LEU A 120 12.48 5.75 -36.59
N VAL A 121 13.59 5.13 -36.18
CA VAL A 121 14.57 5.68 -35.22
C VAL A 121 15.95 5.56 -35.86
N ASN A 122 16.57 6.68 -36.17
CA ASN A 122 17.97 6.80 -36.58
C ASN A 122 18.86 7.02 -35.37
#